data_104683b3da1a2f4c54a2165100f5fe81
#
_entry.id   104683b3da1a2f4c54a2165100f5fe81
#
_cell.length_a   1.000
_cell.length_b   1.000
_cell.length_c   1.000
_cell.angle_alpha   90.00
_cell.angle_beta   90.00
_cell.angle_gamma   90.00
#
_symmetry.space_group_name_H-M   'P 1'
#
loop_
_entity.id
_entity.type
_entity.pdbx_description
1 polymer ?
#
loop_
_entity_poly.entity_id
_entity_poly.type
_entity_poly.pdbx_seq_one_letter_code
_entity_poly.pdbx_strand_id
1 'polypeptide(L)' 'MTYHDIKHNAEVNELLKKGNQNLGLLGFTDHSQAHCIHVAETAAHILKKFDYSAHDIELAKIAGYMHD' A
#
# COMPACT_ATOMS: atom_id res chain seq x y z
N MET A 1 -7.19 12.92 4.77
CA MET A 1 -6.07 11.95 4.68
C MET A 1 -5.95 11.46 3.25
N THR A 2 -4.78 11.53 2.67
CA THR A 2 -4.50 11.13 1.29
C THR A 2 -3.53 9.96 1.25
N TYR A 3 -3.42 9.32 0.09
CA TYR A 3 -2.40 8.29 -0.13
C TYR A 3 -1.00 8.84 0.13
N HIS A 4 -0.72 10.08 -0.29
CA HIS A 4 0.56 10.72 -0.06
C HIS A 4 0.87 10.82 1.45
N ASP A 5 -0.12 11.21 2.25
CA ASP A 5 0.03 11.28 3.71
C ASP A 5 0.33 9.92 4.31
N ILE A 6 -0.40 8.88 3.89
CA ILE A 6 -0.20 7.51 4.38
C ILE A 6 1.18 6.98 4.01
N LYS A 7 1.57 7.16 2.76
CA LYS A 7 2.86 6.69 2.24
C LYS A 7 4.05 7.30 2.99
N HIS A 8 3.90 8.53 3.46
CA HIS A 8 4.94 9.25 4.21
C HIS A 8 4.71 9.28 5.72
N ASN A 9 3.73 8.52 6.22
CA ASN A 9 3.46 8.46 7.65
C ASN A 9 4.45 7.51 8.34
N ALA A 10 5.22 8.06 9.30
CA ALA A 10 6.25 7.29 9.99
C ALA A 10 5.70 6.10 10.77
N GLU A 11 4.55 6.27 11.43
CA GLU A 11 3.94 5.20 12.22
C GLU A 11 3.46 4.05 11.33
N VAL A 12 2.80 4.38 10.23
CA VAL A 12 2.31 3.39 9.27
C VAL A 12 3.50 2.58 8.72
N ASN A 13 4.55 3.26 8.30
CA ASN A 13 5.70 2.60 7.70
C ASN A 13 6.46 1.76 8.73
N GLU A 14 6.51 2.18 9.98
CA GLU A 14 7.13 1.39 11.04
C GLU A 14 6.34 0.10 11.30
N LEU A 15 5.01 0.17 11.32
CA LEU A 15 4.17 -1.01 11.49
C LEU A 15 4.33 -1.99 10.31
N LEU A 16 4.36 -1.47 9.08
CA LEU A 16 4.57 -2.30 7.89
C LEU A 16 5.94 -2.96 7.91
N LYS A 17 6.96 -2.23 8.34
CA LYS A 17 8.33 -2.75 8.46
C LYS A 17 8.40 -3.89 9.46
N LYS A 18 7.77 -3.74 10.63
CA LYS A 18 7.72 -4.80 11.65
C LYS A 18 7.00 -6.03 11.14
N GLY A 19 5.87 -5.84 10.47
CA GLY A 19 5.12 -6.94 9.88
C GLY A 19 5.96 -7.70 8.85
N ASN A 20 6.64 -6.98 7.98
CA ASN A 20 7.52 -7.57 6.99
C ASN A 20 8.68 -8.36 7.62
N GLN A 21 9.29 -7.81 8.67
CA GLN A 21 10.36 -8.51 9.39
C GLN A 21 9.87 -9.81 10.00
N ASN A 22 8.70 -9.79 10.64
CA ASN A 22 8.10 -10.98 11.23
C ASN A 22 7.77 -12.04 10.18
N LEU A 23 7.21 -11.64 9.05
CA LEU A 23 6.90 -12.54 7.95
C LEU A 23 8.17 -13.14 7.35
N GLY A 24 9.23 -12.35 7.23
CA GLY A 24 10.53 -12.83 6.75
C GLY A 24 11.11 -13.90 7.64
N LEU A 25 11.01 -13.73 8.96
CA LEU A 25 11.48 -14.73 9.94
C LEU A 25 10.70 -16.04 9.82
N LEU A 26 9.45 -15.98 9.40
CA LEU A 26 8.60 -17.16 9.21
C LEU A 26 8.73 -17.76 7.82
N GLY A 27 9.53 -17.17 6.94
CA GLY A 27 9.77 -17.68 5.60
C GLY A 27 8.73 -17.26 4.56
N PHE A 28 7.92 -16.25 4.86
CA PHE A 28 6.92 -15.71 3.91
C PHE A 28 7.56 -14.72 2.95
N THR A 29 6.78 -14.35 1.90
CA THR A 29 7.22 -13.44 0.86
C THR A 29 7.43 -12.02 1.38
N ASP A 30 8.16 -11.22 0.60
CA ASP A 30 8.46 -9.83 0.94
C ASP A 30 7.21 -8.94 0.89
N HIS A 31 6.95 -8.21 1.98
CA HIS A 31 5.88 -7.22 2.10
C HIS A 31 6.46 -5.84 2.41
N SER A 32 7.61 -5.53 1.81
CA SER A 32 8.30 -4.26 1.97
C SER A 32 7.48 -3.06 1.50
N GLN A 33 7.95 -1.85 1.81
CA GLN A 33 7.34 -0.62 1.32
C GLN A 33 7.27 -0.61 -0.22
N ALA A 34 8.29 -1.12 -0.90
CA ALA A 34 8.29 -1.21 -2.36
C ALA A 34 7.12 -2.05 -2.86
N HIS A 35 6.83 -3.18 -2.21
CA HIS A 35 5.67 -4.00 -2.55
C HIS A 35 4.36 -3.26 -2.29
N CYS A 36 4.24 -2.58 -1.16
CA CYS A 36 3.03 -1.81 -0.82
C CYS A 36 2.76 -0.72 -1.86
N ILE A 37 3.80 -0.01 -2.29
CA ILE A 37 3.69 1.01 -3.34
C ILE A 37 3.25 0.36 -4.65
N HIS A 38 3.84 -0.77 -5.02
CA HIS A 38 3.49 -1.47 -6.25
C HIS A 38 2.02 -1.88 -6.27
N VAL A 39 1.51 -2.43 -5.18
CA VAL A 39 0.10 -2.83 -5.06
C VAL A 39 -0.81 -1.60 -5.16
N ALA A 40 -0.46 -0.51 -4.47
CA ALA A 40 -1.24 0.73 -4.52
C ALA A 40 -1.32 1.30 -5.94
N GLU A 41 -0.20 1.37 -6.63
CA GLU A 41 -0.14 1.92 -7.99
C GLU A 41 -0.84 1.03 -9.00
N THR A 42 -0.74 -0.28 -8.85
CA THR A 42 -1.44 -1.24 -9.70
C THR A 42 -2.94 -1.10 -9.55
N ALA A 43 -3.44 -1.02 -8.31
CA ALA A 43 -4.86 -0.81 -8.03
C ALA A 43 -5.36 0.49 -8.67
N ALA A 44 -4.60 1.57 -8.51
CA ALA A 44 -4.95 2.88 -9.10
C ALA A 44 -5.01 2.80 -10.63
N HIS A 45 -4.05 2.12 -11.25
CA HIS A 45 -3.99 1.98 -12.70
C HIS A 45 -5.22 1.24 -13.24
N ILE A 46 -5.61 0.15 -12.57
CA ILE A 46 -6.78 -0.64 -12.97
C ILE A 46 -8.06 0.21 -12.89
N LEU A 47 -8.27 0.89 -11.76
CA LEU A 47 -9.47 1.71 -11.58
C LEU A 47 -9.52 2.89 -12.54
N LYS A 48 -8.37 3.48 -12.85
CA LYS A 48 -8.29 4.57 -13.81
C LYS A 48 -8.73 4.12 -15.20
N LYS A 49 -8.37 2.90 -15.60
CA LYS A 49 -8.79 2.32 -16.89
C LYS A 49 -10.30 2.14 -16.99
N PHE A 50 -10.97 1.93 -15.88
CA PHE A 50 -12.41 1.73 -15.82
C PHE A 50 -13.17 3.02 -15.45
N ASP A 51 -12.51 4.17 -15.53
CA ASP A 51 -13.10 5.49 -15.32
C ASP A 51 -13.71 5.70 -13.92
N TYR A 52 -13.12 5.09 -12.90
CA TYR A 52 -13.52 5.34 -11.53
C TYR A 52 -13.13 6.76 -11.11
N SER A 53 -13.86 7.34 -10.15
CA SER A 53 -13.61 8.70 -9.67
C SER A 53 -12.22 8.83 -9.03
N ALA A 54 -11.71 10.07 -8.98
CA ALA A 54 -10.44 10.35 -8.29
C ALA A 54 -10.49 9.94 -6.82
N HIS A 55 -11.64 10.11 -6.17
CA HIS A 55 -11.86 9.71 -4.78
C HIS A 55 -11.71 8.18 -4.61
N ASP A 56 -12.35 7.41 -5.50
CA ASP A 56 -12.27 5.95 -5.46
C ASP A 56 -10.85 5.46 -5.72
N ILE A 57 -10.15 6.08 -6.66
CA ILE A 57 -8.75 5.76 -6.96
C ILE A 57 -7.87 6.02 -5.72
N GLU A 58 -8.09 7.15 -5.04
CA GLU A 58 -7.33 7.50 -3.84
C GLU A 58 -7.55 6.47 -2.73
N LEU A 59 -8.81 6.07 -2.49
CA LEU A 59 -9.14 5.04 -1.51
C LEU A 59 -8.48 3.71 -1.83
N ALA A 60 -8.48 3.34 -3.10
CA ALA A 60 -7.85 2.10 -3.55
C ALA A 60 -6.34 2.11 -3.33
N LYS A 61 -5.69 3.25 -3.54
CA LYS A 61 -4.25 3.40 -3.26
C LYS A 61 -3.95 3.20 -1.79
N ILE A 62 -4.74 3.83 -0.92
CA ILE A 62 -4.58 3.72 0.53
C ILE A 62 -4.78 2.27 0.96
N ALA A 63 -5.85 1.65 0.50
CA ALA A 63 -6.16 0.26 0.83
C ALA A 63 -5.06 -0.69 0.34
N GLY A 64 -4.58 -0.49 -0.89
CA GLY A 64 -3.50 -1.31 -1.45
C GLY A 64 -2.20 -1.17 -0.68
N TYR A 65 -1.86 0.04 -0.27
CA TYR A 65 -0.64 0.30 0.49
C TYR A 65 -0.67 -0.37 1.87
N MET A 66 -1.84 -0.41 2.49
CA MET A 66 -2.02 -0.91 3.86
C MET A 66 -2.60 -2.32 3.93
N HIS A 67 -2.68 -3.05 2.80
CA HIS A 67 -3.38 -4.34 2.76
C HIS A 67 -2.76 -5.42 3.64
N ASP A 68 -1.51 -5.27 3.98
CA ASP A 68 -0.82 -6.16 4.89
C ASP A 68 -0.85 -5.56 6.31
#